data_8e2b91853560396285599090aa2d91df
#
_entry.id   8e2b91853560396285599090aa2d91df
#
_cell.length_a   1.000
_cell.length_b   1.000
_cell.length_c   1.000
_cell.angle_alpha   90.00
_cell.angle_beta   90.00
_cell.angle_gamma   90.00
#
_symmetry.space_group_name_H-M   'P 1'
#
loop_
_entity.id
_entity.type
_entity.pdbx_description
1 polymer ?
#
loop_
_entity_poly.entity_id
_entity_poly.type
_entity_poly.pdbx_seq_one_letter_code
_entity_poly.pdbx_strand_id
1 'polypeptide(L)'
;RALGAILLVTTGLLLSLNWTGLFFCLVHCLIAICLLEAVNYIEHYGLYRNSLHGFHLRFMTAHAWNSCAPISATLLFDRPIHSDHHIDPWKPFGMSDPAHGPQLPAGYVACILLAMFPYVWCSTMHRRLIELQRQTQAVESELSSAEGPG
;
A
#
# COMPACT_ATOMS: atom_id res chain seq x y z
N ARG A 1 -4.10 -27.74 -2.61
CA ARG A 1 -4.24 -27.34 -4.03
C ARG A 1 -3.06 -26.48 -4.48
N ALA A 2 -2.64 -25.45 -3.73
CA ALA A 2 -1.50 -24.61 -4.08
C ALA A 2 -0.18 -25.38 -4.17
N LEU A 3 0.12 -26.25 -3.21
CA LEU A 3 1.33 -27.09 -3.20
C LEU A 3 1.44 -27.99 -4.44
N GLY A 4 0.30 -28.57 -4.89
CA GLY A 4 0.26 -29.40 -6.10
C GLY A 4 0.55 -28.57 -7.35
N ALA A 5 0.02 -27.36 -7.45
CA ALA A 5 0.30 -26.45 -8.56
C ALA A 5 1.78 -26.01 -8.58
N ILE A 6 2.35 -25.68 -7.43
CA ILE A 6 3.78 -25.34 -7.30
C ILE A 6 4.67 -26.49 -7.75
N LEU A 7 4.42 -27.70 -7.25
CA LEU A 7 5.16 -28.90 -7.64
C LEU A 7 5.07 -29.18 -9.13
N LEU A 8 3.90 -29.03 -9.71
CA LEU A 8 3.67 -29.24 -11.16
C LEU A 8 4.43 -28.23 -12.01
N VAL A 9 4.39 -26.95 -11.63
CA VAL A 9 5.11 -25.88 -12.33
C VAL A 9 6.62 -26.06 -12.19
N THR A 10 7.13 -26.32 -10.98
CA THR A 10 8.60 -26.52 -10.78
C THR A 10 9.11 -27.76 -11.51
N THR A 11 8.35 -28.86 -11.49
CA THR A 11 8.71 -30.07 -12.25
C THR A 11 8.67 -29.80 -13.76
N GLY A 12 7.65 -29.12 -14.26
CA GLY A 12 7.55 -28.72 -15.67
C GLY A 12 8.72 -27.85 -16.12
N LEU A 13 9.11 -26.88 -15.30
CA LEU A 13 10.29 -26.02 -15.57
C LEU A 13 11.59 -26.81 -15.58
N LEU A 14 11.80 -27.72 -14.62
CA LEU A 14 12.97 -28.59 -14.58
C LEU A 14 13.06 -29.49 -15.80
N LEU A 15 11.96 -30.08 -16.23
CA LEU A 15 11.90 -30.97 -17.39
C LEU A 15 12.09 -30.23 -18.73
N SER A 16 11.58 -28.99 -18.84
CA SER A 16 11.62 -28.23 -20.09
C SER A 16 12.85 -27.32 -20.24
N LEU A 17 13.32 -26.70 -19.16
CA LEU A 17 14.36 -25.66 -19.16
C LEU A 17 15.59 -26.01 -18.32
N ASN A 18 15.62 -27.18 -17.74
CA ASN A 18 16.69 -27.65 -16.83
C ASN A 18 16.84 -26.72 -15.60
N TRP A 19 17.97 -26.83 -14.90
CA TRP A 19 18.30 -26.02 -13.71
C TRP A 19 18.31 -24.51 -13.97
N THR A 20 18.66 -24.09 -15.18
CA THR A 20 18.67 -22.66 -15.57
C THR A 20 17.26 -22.07 -15.52
N GLY A 21 16.25 -22.77 -16.04
CA GLY A 21 14.87 -22.31 -15.99
C GLY A 21 14.31 -22.23 -14.57
N LEU A 22 14.63 -23.24 -13.75
CA LEU A 22 14.24 -23.20 -12.32
C LEU A 22 14.89 -22.03 -11.61
N PHE A 23 16.19 -21.82 -11.79
CA PHE A 23 16.92 -20.69 -11.18
C PHE A 23 16.31 -19.35 -11.60
N PHE A 24 16.03 -19.18 -12.90
CA PHE A 24 15.38 -17.97 -13.42
C PHE A 24 14.01 -17.73 -12.76
N CYS A 25 13.19 -18.78 -12.64
CA CYS A 25 11.89 -18.69 -11.98
C CYS A 25 12.01 -18.28 -10.51
N LEU A 26 12.94 -18.89 -9.78
CA LEU A 26 13.16 -18.56 -8.35
C LEU A 26 13.62 -17.13 -8.15
N VAL A 27 14.56 -16.65 -8.97
CA VAL A 27 15.03 -15.25 -8.93
C VAL A 27 13.88 -14.29 -9.27
N HIS A 28 13.10 -14.63 -10.30
CA HIS A 28 11.94 -13.82 -10.68
C HIS A 28 10.90 -13.74 -9.55
N CYS A 29 10.57 -14.85 -8.94
CA CYS A 29 9.66 -14.89 -7.78
C CYS A 29 10.19 -14.06 -6.60
N LEU A 30 11.48 -14.16 -6.31
CA LEU A 30 12.11 -13.38 -5.24
C LEU A 30 12.00 -11.87 -5.51
N ILE A 31 12.32 -11.44 -6.74
CA ILE A 31 12.19 -10.04 -7.14
C ILE A 31 10.73 -9.58 -7.01
N ALA A 32 9.77 -10.39 -7.48
CA ALA A 32 8.35 -10.06 -7.39
C ALA A 32 7.89 -9.91 -5.93
N ILE A 33 8.32 -10.80 -5.05
CA ILE A 33 8.03 -10.71 -3.61
C ILE A 33 8.65 -9.45 -3.01
N CYS A 34 9.92 -9.17 -3.28
CA CYS A 34 10.58 -7.96 -2.78
C CYS A 34 9.88 -6.68 -3.25
N LEU A 35 9.44 -6.62 -4.51
CA LEU A 35 8.70 -5.48 -5.03
C LEU A 35 7.31 -5.36 -4.37
N LEU A 36 6.61 -6.47 -4.16
CA LEU A 36 5.32 -6.47 -3.47
C LEU A 36 5.46 -5.96 -2.04
N GLU A 37 6.47 -6.44 -1.29
CA GLU A 37 6.74 -5.98 0.07
C GLU A 37 7.18 -4.51 0.12
N ALA A 38 7.95 -4.04 -0.87
CA ALA A 38 8.32 -2.63 -0.97
C ALA A 38 7.08 -1.74 -1.19
N VAL A 39 6.16 -2.16 -2.05
CA VAL A 39 4.88 -1.48 -2.28
C VAL A 39 4.05 -1.47 -1.00
N ASN A 40 3.86 -2.63 -0.38
CA ASN A 40 3.14 -2.76 0.88
C ASN A 40 3.73 -1.86 1.99
N TYR A 41 5.05 -1.79 2.06
CA TYR A 41 5.75 -0.92 3.02
C TYR A 41 5.45 0.56 2.80
N ILE A 42 5.52 1.06 1.56
CA ILE A 42 5.26 2.48 1.28
C ILE A 42 3.78 2.84 1.46
N GLU A 43 2.87 1.91 1.17
CA GLU A 43 1.42 2.09 1.31
C GLU A 43 0.96 2.18 2.76
N HIS A 44 1.63 1.52 3.69
CA HIS A 44 1.21 1.44 5.09
C HIS A 44 2.17 2.10 6.08
N TYR A 45 3.23 2.76 5.60
CA TYR A 45 4.25 3.34 6.46
C TYR A 45 3.67 4.28 7.51
N GLY A 46 3.85 3.94 8.80
CA GLY A 46 3.49 4.77 9.95
C GLY A 46 1.99 4.97 10.20
N LEU A 47 1.13 4.35 9.39
CA LEU A 47 -0.32 4.39 9.58
C LEU A 47 -0.77 3.18 10.40
N TYR A 48 -1.21 3.43 11.63
CA TYR A 48 -1.66 2.38 12.56
C TYR A 48 -3.18 2.34 12.63
N ARG A 49 -3.71 1.13 12.60
CA ARG A 49 -5.13 0.87 12.87
C ARG A 49 -5.29 0.61 14.37
N ASN A 50 -5.89 1.55 15.10
CA ASN A 50 -6.18 1.37 16.50
C ASN A 50 -7.25 0.27 16.68
N SER A 51 -6.94 -0.76 17.45
CA SER A 51 -7.92 -1.73 17.92
C SER A 51 -8.45 -1.28 19.30
N LEU A 52 -9.68 -0.80 19.36
CA LEU A 52 -10.36 -0.54 20.63
C LEU A 52 -11.02 -1.84 21.09
N HIS A 53 -10.61 -2.32 22.26
CA HIS A 53 -11.24 -3.48 22.96
C HIS A 53 -11.28 -4.79 22.14
N GLY A 54 -10.22 -5.10 21.37
CA GLY A 54 -10.13 -6.37 20.64
C GLY A 54 -10.98 -6.46 19.37
N PHE A 55 -11.79 -5.46 19.06
CA PHE A 55 -12.49 -5.37 17.78
C PHE A 55 -11.60 -4.65 16.76
N HIS A 56 -11.35 -5.31 15.62
CA HIS A 56 -10.71 -4.65 14.48
C HIS A 56 -11.67 -3.61 13.91
N LEU A 57 -11.35 -2.34 14.09
CA LEU A 57 -12.09 -1.27 13.43
C LEU A 57 -12.08 -1.48 11.92
N ARG A 58 -13.20 -1.15 11.27
CA ARG A 58 -13.32 -1.19 9.82
C ARG A 58 -12.19 -0.38 9.18
N PHE A 59 -11.67 -0.85 8.07
CA PHE A 59 -10.66 -0.11 7.31
C PHE A 59 -11.23 1.25 6.88
N MET A 60 -10.46 2.30 7.10
CA MET A 60 -10.81 3.67 6.71
C MET A 60 -9.78 4.20 5.70
N THR A 61 -10.14 5.23 4.96
CA THR A 61 -9.25 5.90 4.00
C THR A 61 -7.93 6.39 4.62
N ALA A 62 -7.92 6.71 5.92
CA ALA A 62 -6.74 7.15 6.66
C ALA A 62 -5.70 6.04 6.95
N HIS A 63 -5.99 4.78 6.64
CA HIS A 63 -5.11 3.66 6.98
C HIS A 63 -4.18 3.21 5.85
N ALA A 64 -4.21 3.88 4.71
CA ALA A 64 -3.30 3.63 3.61
C ALA A 64 -2.94 4.93 2.87
N TRP A 65 -1.68 5.01 2.42
CA TRP A 65 -1.21 6.09 1.58
C TRP A 65 -1.65 5.89 0.13
N ASN A 66 -2.13 6.94 -0.50
CA ASN A 66 -2.47 6.98 -1.92
C ASN A 66 -1.37 7.65 -2.73
N SER A 67 -1.33 7.38 -4.02
CA SER A 67 -0.53 8.14 -4.98
C SER A 67 -1.38 8.56 -6.17
N CYS A 68 -1.53 9.86 -6.35
CA CYS A 68 -2.23 10.45 -7.50
C CYS A 68 -1.31 10.67 -8.71
N ALA A 69 -0.10 10.10 -8.72
CA ALA A 69 0.81 10.23 -9.86
C ALA A 69 0.25 9.52 -11.09
N PRO A 70 -0.02 10.23 -12.21
CA PRO A 70 -0.73 9.67 -13.37
C PRO A 70 -0.05 8.44 -13.96
N ILE A 71 1.29 8.43 -14.00
CA ILE A 71 2.06 7.30 -14.52
C ILE A 71 1.85 6.07 -13.64
N SER A 72 1.90 6.21 -12.32
CA SER A 72 1.66 5.10 -11.39
C SER A 72 0.23 4.59 -11.49
N ALA A 73 -0.76 5.46 -11.56
CA ALA A 73 -2.16 5.10 -11.71
C ALA A 73 -2.38 4.29 -13.00
N THR A 74 -1.90 4.79 -14.13
CA THR A 74 -2.08 4.12 -15.42
C THR A 74 -1.37 2.76 -15.49
N LEU A 75 -0.11 2.68 -15.04
CA LEU A 75 0.68 1.45 -15.11
C LEU A 75 0.21 0.37 -14.12
N LEU A 76 -0.39 0.77 -13.00
CA LEU A 76 -0.81 -0.12 -11.93
C LEU A 76 -2.33 -0.22 -11.79
N PHE A 77 -3.09 0.17 -12.82
CA PHE A 77 -4.55 0.04 -12.89
C PHE A 77 -5.25 0.64 -11.66
N ASP A 78 -4.98 1.91 -11.35
CA ASP A 78 -5.47 2.67 -10.18
C ASP A 78 -5.17 2.05 -8.81
N ARG A 79 -4.39 0.97 -8.75
CA ARG A 79 -3.96 0.37 -7.48
C ARG A 79 -3.28 1.36 -6.53
N PRO A 80 -2.57 2.42 -7.01
CA PRO A 80 -2.04 3.46 -6.13
C PRO A 80 -3.09 4.27 -5.36
N ILE A 81 -4.39 4.13 -5.67
CA ILE A 81 -5.49 4.65 -4.86
C ILE A 81 -5.88 3.57 -3.84
N HIS A 82 -4.95 3.26 -2.98
CA HIS A 82 -4.96 2.05 -2.16
C HIS A 82 -5.99 2.10 -1.03
N SER A 83 -6.24 3.29 -0.47
CA SER A 83 -7.24 3.47 0.58
C SER A 83 -8.65 3.13 0.10
N ASP A 84 -9.01 3.52 -1.12
CA ASP A 84 -10.32 3.25 -1.71
C ASP A 84 -10.48 1.76 -2.04
N HIS A 85 -9.41 1.12 -2.53
CA HIS A 85 -9.37 -0.33 -2.77
C HIS A 85 -9.64 -1.15 -1.48
N HIS A 86 -9.14 -0.72 -0.33
CA HIS A 86 -9.42 -1.39 0.94
C HIS A 86 -10.86 -1.23 1.43
N ILE A 87 -11.53 -0.14 1.05
CA ILE A 87 -12.94 0.10 1.41
C ILE A 87 -13.85 -0.71 0.51
N ASP A 88 -13.61 -0.69 -0.80
CA ASP A 88 -14.38 -1.43 -1.80
C ASP A 88 -13.45 -2.11 -2.81
N PRO A 89 -13.01 -3.36 -2.50
CA PRO A 89 -12.12 -4.12 -3.37
C PRO A 89 -12.72 -4.52 -4.72
N TRP A 90 -14.05 -4.38 -4.87
CA TRP A 90 -14.78 -4.75 -6.09
C TRP A 90 -15.04 -3.57 -7.01
N LYS A 91 -14.61 -2.38 -6.63
CA LYS A 91 -14.77 -1.17 -7.42
C LYS A 91 -14.03 -1.30 -8.77
N PRO A 92 -14.70 -1.04 -9.90
CA PRO A 92 -14.06 -1.15 -11.20
C PRO A 92 -12.91 -0.17 -11.38
N PHE A 93 -11.93 -0.55 -12.21
CA PHE A 93 -10.85 0.32 -12.65
C PHE A 93 -11.38 1.67 -13.17
N GLY A 94 -10.72 2.76 -12.82
CA GLY A 94 -11.09 4.11 -13.23
C GLY A 94 -12.23 4.76 -12.41
N MET A 95 -12.79 4.04 -11.42
CA MET A 95 -13.83 4.57 -10.54
C MET A 95 -13.31 4.87 -9.13
N SER A 96 -12.04 4.61 -8.86
CA SER A 96 -11.41 4.91 -7.57
C SER A 96 -11.25 6.40 -7.38
N ASP A 97 -11.58 6.90 -6.18
CA ASP A 97 -11.49 8.31 -5.85
C ASP A 97 -10.17 8.63 -5.15
N PRO A 98 -9.26 9.38 -5.80
CA PRO A 98 -7.99 9.75 -5.21
C PRO A 98 -8.10 10.83 -4.11
N ALA A 99 -9.23 11.50 -4.01
CA ALA A 99 -9.41 12.61 -3.07
C ALA A 99 -9.47 12.16 -1.61
N HIS A 100 -9.78 10.90 -1.36
CA HIS A 100 -9.95 10.35 -0.02
C HIS A 100 -8.67 9.64 0.45
N GLY A 101 -8.07 10.14 1.53
CA GLY A 101 -6.92 9.53 2.20
C GLY A 101 -5.60 10.27 2.03
N PRO A 102 -4.60 9.90 2.85
CA PRO A 102 -3.30 10.54 2.85
C PRO A 102 -2.51 10.24 1.57
N GLN A 103 -1.72 11.25 1.13
CA GLN A 103 -1.00 11.19 -0.15
C GLN A 103 0.49 10.94 0.04
N LEU A 104 1.04 10.00 -0.74
CA LEU A 104 2.49 9.78 -0.85
C LEU A 104 3.19 11.03 -1.43
N PRO A 105 4.49 11.22 -1.12
CA PRO A 105 5.26 12.38 -1.63
C PRO A 105 5.43 12.38 -3.16
N ALA A 106 5.33 11.22 -3.79
CA ALA A 106 5.55 11.04 -5.22
C ALA A 106 4.86 9.77 -5.73
N GLY A 107 5.05 9.43 -7.01
CA GLY A 107 4.62 8.15 -7.57
C GLY A 107 5.37 6.95 -6.96
N TYR A 108 4.81 5.76 -7.10
CA TYR A 108 5.32 4.53 -6.46
C TYR A 108 6.79 4.25 -6.73
N VAL A 109 7.23 4.34 -7.99
CA VAL A 109 8.63 4.09 -8.35
C VAL A 109 9.57 5.03 -7.58
N ALA A 110 9.23 6.32 -7.54
CA ALA A 110 10.04 7.31 -6.81
C ALA A 110 10.00 7.06 -5.30
N CYS A 111 8.85 6.67 -4.72
CA CYS A 111 8.74 6.32 -3.32
C CYS A 111 9.51 5.05 -2.96
N ILE A 112 9.49 4.01 -3.81
CA ILE A 112 10.28 2.79 -3.61
C ILE A 112 11.79 3.12 -3.62
N LEU A 113 12.24 3.91 -4.62
CA LEU A 113 13.63 4.35 -4.67
C LEU A 113 14.02 5.21 -3.46
N LEU A 114 13.12 6.08 -3.01
CA LEU A 114 13.34 6.90 -1.80
C LEU A 114 13.42 6.03 -0.53
N ALA A 115 12.60 4.98 -0.44
CA ALA A 115 12.60 4.03 0.66
C ALA A 115 13.88 3.19 0.76
N MET A 116 14.63 3.04 -0.34
CA MET A 116 15.97 2.44 -0.31
C MET A 116 16.99 3.27 0.48
N PHE A 117 16.67 4.55 0.76
CA PHE A 117 17.47 5.44 1.61
C PHE A 117 16.68 5.75 2.90
N PRO A 118 16.76 4.88 3.92
CA PRO A 118 15.87 4.93 5.09
C PRO A 118 15.87 6.28 5.81
N TYR A 119 17.00 6.94 5.92
CA TYR A 119 17.08 8.25 6.57
C TYR A 119 16.24 9.32 5.83
N VAL A 120 16.34 9.37 4.51
CA VAL A 120 15.60 10.34 3.68
C VAL A 120 14.11 9.99 3.68
N TRP A 121 13.78 8.71 3.53
CA TRP A 121 12.42 8.20 3.59
C TRP A 121 11.75 8.55 4.92
N CYS A 122 12.35 8.14 6.04
CA CYS A 122 11.80 8.38 7.37
C CYS A 122 11.62 9.88 7.65
N SER A 123 12.59 10.73 7.30
CA SER A 123 12.50 12.18 7.52
C SER A 123 11.35 12.80 6.69
N THR A 124 11.15 12.34 5.46
CA THR A 124 10.08 12.81 4.56
C THR A 124 8.72 12.38 5.07
N MET A 125 8.57 11.10 5.39
CA MET A 125 7.29 10.52 5.82
C MET A 125 6.90 10.94 7.22
N HIS A 126 7.86 11.11 8.13
CA HIS A 126 7.57 11.57 9.49
C HIS A 126 6.93 12.96 9.51
N ARG A 127 7.41 13.88 8.68
CA ARG A 127 6.78 15.21 8.53
C ARG A 127 5.33 15.10 8.06
N ARG A 128 5.04 14.20 7.11
CA ARG A 128 3.68 13.97 6.61
C ARG A 128 2.76 13.33 7.65
N LEU A 129 3.30 12.41 8.45
CA LEU A 129 2.56 11.81 9.56
C LEU A 129 2.17 12.84 10.61
N ILE A 130 3.09 13.73 10.99
CA ILE A 130 2.80 14.82 11.94
C ILE A 130 1.70 15.73 11.40
N GLU A 131 1.78 16.09 10.11
CA GLU A 131 0.78 16.94 9.47
C GLU A 131 -0.60 16.26 9.43
N LEU A 132 -0.65 14.99 9.07
CA LEU A 132 -1.88 14.20 9.08
C LEU A 132 -2.50 14.13 10.48
N GLN A 133 -1.69 13.91 11.51
CA GLN A 133 -2.16 13.89 12.89
C GLN A 133 -2.73 15.25 13.34
N ARG A 134 -2.10 16.35 12.97
CA ARG A 134 -2.61 17.71 13.25
C ARG A 134 -3.95 17.97 12.58
N GLN A 135 -4.08 17.57 11.31
CA GLN A 135 -5.34 17.72 10.58
C GLN A 135 -6.46 16.91 11.21
N THR A 136 -6.19 15.66 11.61
CA THR A 136 -7.17 14.81 12.29
C THR A 136 -7.61 15.41 13.62
N GLN A 137 -6.67 15.89 14.44
CA GLN A 137 -6.98 16.54 15.72
C GLN A 137 -7.79 17.83 15.56
N ALA A 138 -7.50 18.62 14.53
CA ALA A 138 -8.27 19.83 14.23
C ALA A 138 -9.72 19.49 13.90
N VAL A 139 -9.96 18.50 13.04
CA VAL A 139 -11.32 18.06 12.69
C VAL A 139 -12.06 17.50 13.89
N GLU A 140 -11.41 16.69 14.74
CA GLU A 140 -12.00 16.18 15.97
C GLU A 140 -12.39 17.29 16.96
N SER A 141 -11.57 18.33 17.08
CA SER A 141 -11.84 19.48 17.94
C SER A 141 -13.02 20.31 17.42
N GLU A 142 -13.14 20.49 16.10
CA GLU A 142 -14.26 21.18 15.48
C GLU A 142 -15.58 20.41 15.68
N LEU A 143 -15.57 19.10 15.47
CA LEU A 143 -16.74 18.23 15.69
C LEU A 143 -17.20 18.27 17.14
N SER A 144 -16.28 18.14 18.09
CA SER A 144 -16.57 18.22 19.52
C SER A 144 -17.15 19.59 19.94
N SER A 145 -16.71 20.67 19.29
CA SER A 145 -17.25 22.00 19.57
C SER A 145 -18.62 22.24 18.95
N ALA A 146 -18.95 21.53 17.86
CA ALA A 146 -20.25 21.62 17.20
C ALA A 146 -21.34 20.80 17.90
N GLU A 147 -20.95 19.75 18.66
CA GLU A 147 -21.83 18.93 19.48
C GLU A 147 -22.12 19.54 20.85
N GLY A 148 -22.01 20.84 21.08
CA GLY A 148 -22.19 21.60 22.31
C GLY A 148 -23.08 20.98 23.39
N PRO A 149 -22.96 21.39 24.69
CA PRO A 149 -23.65 20.73 25.80
C PRO A 149 -25.15 20.78 25.60
N GLY A 150 -25.74 19.58 25.36
CA GLY A 150 -27.21 19.39 25.37
C GLY A 150 -27.80 19.48 26.78
#